data_81c824b2651ca6564ad3d4eee080119b
#
_entry.id   81c824b2651ca6564ad3d4eee080119b
#
_cell.length_a   1.000
_cell.length_b   1.000
_cell.length_c   1.000
_cell.angle_alpha   90.00
_cell.angle_beta   90.00
_cell.angle_gamma   90.00
#
_symmetry.space_group_name_H-M   'P 1'
#
loop_
_entity.id
_entity.type
_entity.pdbx_description
1 polymer ?
#
loop_
_entity_poly.entity_id
_entity_poly.type
_entity_poly.pdbx_seq_one_letter_code
_entity_poly.pdbx_strand_id
1 'polypeptide(L)'
;MHGGSVATLDPTIRSDLAAAHADAWKWLVSAGTWWSAQERRALAAAAMKAMWSADAPPPWAGEDDVAAFVGDDMQHAPVAAHVAAVRMARHPSTITAQWHRTVADALGDLAYVELVGIVCVVAAVTSLRRSLGLEVPALADPGDAPATRAEGPATAAAKLNWVPVAAPADGTAAVVQALTAVPDANRALWSLADVQYIPDEEMVDPRWTRGTLSRPEMELVAVSVSAGRECHY
;
A
#
# COMPACT_ATOMS: atom_id res chain seq x y z
N MET A 1 -10.77 -17.54 -27.95
CA MET A 1 -9.29 -17.53 -27.80
C MET A 1 -8.94 -16.12 -27.36
N HIS A 2 -8.82 -15.92 -26.05
CA HIS A 2 -8.42 -14.63 -25.46
C HIS A 2 -6.90 -14.68 -25.33
N GLY A 3 -6.22 -13.94 -26.22
CA GLY A 3 -4.80 -13.72 -26.13
C GLY A 3 -4.48 -12.88 -24.91
N GLY A 4 -4.04 -13.52 -23.84
CA GLY A 4 -3.45 -12.80 -22.71
C GLY A 4 -2.21 -12.07 -23.21
N SER A 5 -2.26 -10.74 -23.18
CA SER A 5 -1.09 -9.89 -23.39
C SER A 5 -0.04 -10.27 -22.34
N VAL A 6 0.99 -10.98 -22.75
CA VAL A 6 2.20 -11.15 -21.93
C VAL A 6 2.77 -9.75 -21.77
N ALA A 7 2.73 -9.23 -20.55
CA ALA A 7 3.36 -7.95 -20.22
C ALA A 7 4.84 -8.06 -20.64
N THR A 8 5.22 -7.33 -21.69
CA THR A 8 6.62 -7.21 -22.10
C THR A 8 7.36 -6.57 -20.94
N LEU A 9 8.31 -7.31 -20.37
CA LEU A 9 9.19 -6.81 -19.33
C LEU A 9 9.91 -5.57 -19.87
N ASP A 10 9.75 -4.45 -19.19
CA ASP A 10 10.44 -3.22 -19.57
C ASP A 10 11.95 -3.42 -19.33
N PRO A 11 12.79 -3.24 -20.35
CA PRO A 11 14.23 -3.54 -20.23
C PRO A 11 14.98 -2.62 -19.25
N THR A 12 14.36 -1.54 -18.81
CA THR A 12 14.93 -0.63 -17.80
C THR A 12 14.73 -1.07 -16.36
N ILE A 13 13.87 -2.07 -16.12
CA ILE A 13 13.59 -2.58 -14.77
C ILE A 13 14.22 -3.98 -14.64
N ARG A 14 14.92 -4.24 -13.53
CA ARG A 14 15.40 -5.59 -13.21
C ARG A 14 14.22 -6.58 -13.24
N SER A 15 14.47 -7.79 -13.73
CA SER A 15 13.44 -8.79 -13.94
C SER A 15 12.72 -9.22 -12.66
N ASP A 16 13.45 -9.35 -11.54
CA ASP A 16 12.89 -9.66 -10.22
C ASP A 16 11.95 -8.56 -9.72
N LEU A 17 12.36 -7.30 -9.89
CA LEU A 17 11.56 -6.14 -9.53
C LEU A 17 10.31 -6.03 -10.41
N ALA A 18 10.43 -6.25 -11.72
CA ALA A 18 9.31 -6.24 -12.63
C ALA A 18 8.29 -7.35 -12.31
N ALA A 19 8.76 -8.55 -11.94
CA ALA A 19 7.90 -9.65 -11.53
C ALA A 19 7.15 -9.33 -10.23
N ALA A 20 7.85 -8.85 -9.19
CA ALA A 20 7.23 -8.50 -7.92
C ALA A 20 6.18 -7.37 -8.08
N HIS A 21 6.46 -6.38 -8.93
CA HIS A 21 5.50 -5.32 -9.24
C HIS A 21 4.27 -5.86 -9.97
N ALA A 22 4.45 -6.79 -10.91
CA ALA A 22 3.33 -7.41 -11.62
C ALA A 22 2.44 -8.23 -10.67
N ASP A 23 3.05 -8.96 -9.73
CA ASP A 23 2.31 -9.76 -8.75
C ASP A 23 1.60 -8.88 -7.71
N ALA A 24 2.24 -7.82 -7.24
CA ALA A 24 1.61 -6.83 -6.38
C ALA A 24 0.44 -6.11 -7.08
N TRP A 25 0.55 -5.84 -8.38
CA TRP A 25 -0.51 -5.24 -9.16
C TRP A 25 -1.72 -6.18 -9.33
N LYS A 26 -1.48 -7.48 -9.53
CA LYS A 26 -2.54 -8.51 -9.53
C LYS A 26 -3.21 -8.63 -8.16
N TRP A 27 -2.43 -8.51 -7.09
CA TRP A 27 -2.96 -8.55 -5.74
C TRP A 27 -4.00 -7.46 -5.49
N LEU A 28 -3.84 -6.24 -6.04
CA LEU A 28 -4.80 -5.14 -5.92
C LEU A 28 -6.19 -5.43 -6.52
N VAL A 29 -6.29 -6.39 -7.40
CA VAL A 29 -7.56 -6.79 -8.07
C VAL A 29 -8.03 -8.19 -7.68
N SER A 30 -7.40 -8.79 -6.67
CA SER A 30 -7.76 -10.10 -6.12
C SER A 30 -8.53 -9.92 -4.82
N ALA A 31 -9.32 -10.93 -4.43
CA ALA A 31 -9.98 -10.92 -3.13
C ALA A 31 -8.98 -10.93 -1.99
N GLY A 32 -9.20 -10.08 -1.02
CA GLY A 32 -8.41 -9.99 0.19
C GLY A 32 -9.05 -10.70 1.38
N THR A 33 -8.53 -10.39 2.56
CA THR A 33 -9.11 -10.87 3.81
C THR A 33 -10.37 -10.08 4.18
N TRP A 34 -10.32 -8.76 4.07
CA TRP A 34 -11.38 -7.85 4.51
C TRP A 34 -12.11 -7.17 3.34
N TRP A 35 -11.46 -7.05 2.19
CA TRP A 35 -12.01 -6.43 0.98
C TRP A 35 -12.18 -7.48 -0.12
N SER A 36 -13.35 -7.48 -0.79
CA SER A 36 -13.55 -8.25 -2.02
C SER A 36 -12.64 -7.77 -3.14
N ALA A 37 -12.54 -8.52 -4.23
CA ALA A 37 -11.77 -8.11 -5.39
C ALA A 37 -12.25 -6.76 -5.97
N GLN A 38 -13.56 -6.55 -6.03
CA GLN A 38 -14.15 -5.29 -6.53
C GLN A 38 -13.85 -4.12 -5.59
N GLU A 39 -14.04 -4.29 -4.27
CA GLU A 39 -13.73 -3.26 -3.28
C GLU A 39 -12.24 -2.89 -3.33
N ARG A 40 -11.35 -3.88 -3.34
CA ARG A 40 -9.91 -3.67 -3.37
C ARG A 40 -9.49 -2.87 -4.61
N ARG A 41 -10.00 -3.26 -5.79
CA ARG A 41 -9.73 -2.52 -7.04
C ARG A 41 -10.22 -1.07 -6.97
N ALA A 42 -11.43 -0.84 -6.46
CA ALA A 42 -12.00 0.50 -6.35
C ALA A 42 -11.16 1.38 -5.39
N LEU A 43 -10.76 0.84 -4.25
CA LEU A 43 -9.91 1.54 -3.28
C LEU A 43 -8.51 1.82 -3.85
N ALA A 44 -7.93 0.88 -4.60
CA ALA A 44 -6.66 1.07 -5.29
C ALA A 44 -6.76 2.16 -6.38
N ALA A 45 -7.85 2.18 -7.15
CA ALA A 45 -8.10 3.20 -8.16
C ALA A 45 -8.25 4.59 -7.53
N ALA A 46 -9.01 4.71 -6.44
CA ALA A 46 -9.17 5.95 -5.69
C ALA A 46 -7.82 6.46 -5.13
N ALA A 47 -7.03 5.58 -4.52
CA ALA A 47 -5.70 5.92 -4.01
C ALA A 47 -4.76 6.38 -5.13
N MET A 48 -4.72 5.66 -6.24
CA MET A 48 -3.90 6.00 -7.41
C MET A 48 -4.29 7.36 -7.99
N LYS A 49 -5.59 7.61 -8.16
CA LYS A 49 -6.12 8.89 -8.64
C LYS A 49 -5.73 10.04 -7.71
N ALA A 50 -5.92 9.86 -6.39
CA ALA A 50 -5.60 10.88 -5.40
C ALA A 50 -4.10 11.21 -5.35
N MET A 51 -3.25 10.20 -5.42
CA MET A 51 -1.79 10.38 -5.35
C MET A 51 -1.24 11.26 -6.47
N TRP A 52 -1.81 11.19 -7.66
CA TRP A 52 -1.25 11.77 -8.86
C TRP A 52 -2.10 12.88 -9.51
N SER A 53 -3.32 13.13 -9.02
CA SER A 53 -4.17 14.21 -9.52
C SER A 53 -3.85 15.53 -8.84
N ALA A 54 -3.81 16.61 -9.63
CA ALA A 54 -3.74 17.96 -9.09
C ALA A 54 -5.07 18.36 -8.40
N ASP A 55 -6.18 17.75 -8.81
CA ASP A 55 -7.53 18.04 -8.32
C ASP A 55 -7.92 17.15 -7.12
N ALA A 56 -6.95 16.45 -6.51
CA ALA A 56 -7.22 15.62 -5.35
C ALA A 56 -7.78 16.47 -4.19
N PRO A 57 -8.85 16.01 -3.52
CA PRO A 57 -9.47 16.74 -2.43
C PRO A 57 -8.47 17.05 -1.30
N PRO A 58 -8.59 18.21 -0.64
CA PRO A 58 -7.74 18.54 0.50
C PRO A 58 -8.05 17.62 1.69
N PRO A 59 -7.15 17.52 2.69
CA PRO A 59 -7.31 16.57 3.81
C PRO A 59 -8.52 16.84 4.71
N TRP A 60 -9.14 18.00 4.59
CA TRP A 60 -10.38 18.37 5.31
C TRP A 60 -11.64 18.25 4.45
N ALA A 61 -11.54 17.73 3.23
CA ALA A 61 -12.68 17.53 2.35
C ALA A 61 -13.71 16.60 2.99
N GLY A 62 -14.98 16.89 2.76
CA GLY A 62 -16.10 16.06 3.19
C GLY A 62 -16.28 14.83 2.29
N GLU A 63 -17.21 13.96 2.69
CA GLU A 63 -17.54 12.74 1.95
C GLU A 63 -18.04 13.04 0.53
N ASP A 64 -18.85 14.09 0.36
CA ASP A 64 -19.39 14.51 -0.94
C ASP A 64 -18.29 14.92 -1.91
N ASP A 65 -17.27 15.65 -1.44
CA ASP A 65 -16.13 16.06 -2.25
C ASP A 65 -15.32 14.86 -2.72
N VAL A 66 -15.11 13.91 -1.81
CA VAL A 66 -14.41 12.67 -2.14
C VAL A 66 -15.23 11.82 -3.10
N ALA A 67 -16.55 11.73 -2.90
CA ALA A 67 -17.43 11.01 -3.80
C ALA A 67 -17.42 11.60 -5.22
N ALA A 68 -17.52 12.92 -5.34
CA ALA A 68 -17.41 13.61 -6.62
C ALA A 68 -16.05 13.38 -7.31
N PHE A 69 -14.98 13.35 -6.51
CA PHE A 69 -13.63 13.08 -7.01
C PHE A 69 -13.45 11.62 -7.46
N VAL A 70 -13.89 10.64 -6.67
CA VAL A 70 -13.73 9.21 -6.98
C VAL A 70 -14.62 8.82 -8.17
N GLY A 71 -15.88 9.25 -8.18
CA GLY A 71 -16.84 8.94 -9.25
C GLY A 71 -17.45 7.54 -9.12
N ASP A 72 -17.58 6.82 -10.24
CA ASP A 72 -18.30 5.54 -10.30
C ASP A 72 -17.74 4.44 -9.38
N ASP A 73 -16.46 4.49 -9.05
CA ASP A 73 -15.84 3.52 -8.14
C ASP A 73 -16.41 3.60 -6.69
N MET A 74 -17.08 4.72 -6.32
CA MET A 74 -17.68 4.90 -4.99
C MET A 74 -18.71 3.83 -4.62
N GLN A 75 -19.41 3.26 -5.59
CA GLN A 75 -20.43 2.24 -5.35
C GLN A 75 -19.86 0.88 -4.93
N HIS A 76 -18.56 0.66 -5.10
CA HIS A 76 -17.91 -0.63 -4.89
C HIS A 76 -17.28 -0.82 -3.51
N ALA A 77 -17.17 0.24 -2.71
CA ALA A 77 -16.67 0.13 -1.34
C ALA A 77 -17.33 1.18 -0.42
N PRO A 78 -17.26 1.03 0.91
CA PRO A 78 -17.82 2.01 1.84
C PRO A 78 -17.20 3.40 1.65
N VAL A 79 -18.01 4.45 1.81
CA VAL A 79 -17.58 5.85 1.68
C VAL A 79 -16.38 6.15 2.58
N ALA A 80 -16.42 5.71 3.83
CA ALA A 80 -15.32 5.89 4.79
C ALA A 80 -14.00 5.26 4.31
N ALA A 81 -14.06 4.15 3.57
CA ALA A 81 -12.87 3.51 3.00
C ALA A 81 -12.28 4.33 1.84
N HIS A 82 -13.12 4.91 0.98
CA HIS A 82 -12.66 5.82 -0.07
C HIS A 82 -12.04 7.10 0.50
N VAL A 83 -12.69 7.72 1.50
CA VAL A 83 -12.15 8.89 2.21
C VAL A 83 -10.78 8.56 2.81
N ALA A 84 -10.65 7.39 3.42
CA ALA A 84 -9.40 6.96 3.99
C ALA A 84 -8.33 6.69 2.92
N ALA A 85 -8.67 6.00 1.83
CA ALA A 85 -7.75 5.73 0.72
C ALA A 85 -7.20 7.02 0.10
N VAL A 86 -8.08 7.98 -0.18
CA VAL A 86 -7.72 9.29 -0.75
C VAL A 86 -6.78 10.06 0.17
N ARG A 87 -7.13 10.16 1.46
CA ARG A 87 -6.31 10.89 2.44
C ARG A 87 -4.97 10.24 2.69
N MET A 88 -4.91 8.91 2.86
CA MET A 88 -3.66 8.19 3.04
C MET A 88 -2.72 8.34 1.82
N ALA A 89 -3.29 8.27 0.60
CA ALA A 89 -2.51 8.36 -0.62
C ALA A 89 -1.96 9.78 -0.87
N ARG A 90 -2.73 10.82 -0.55
CA ARG A 90 -2.39 12.20 -0.90
C ARG A 90 -1.80 12.99 0.26
N HIS A 91 -2.28 12.79 1.47
CA HIS A 91 -2.00 13.63 2.63
C HIS A 91 -1.61 12.81 3.88
N PRO A 92 -0.67 11.84 3.79
CA PRO A 92 -0.36 10.94 4.91
C PRO A 92 0.09 11.68 6.17
N SER A 93 0.82 12.79 6.04
CA SER A 93 1.29 13.61 7.16
C SER A 93 0.17 14.28 7.97
N THR A 94 -1.05 14.34 7.42
CA THR A 94 -2.22 14.94 8.10
C THR A 94 -3.03 13.91 8.92
N ILE A 95 -2.63 12.66 8.94
CA ILE A 95 -3.32 11.60 9.68
C ILE A 95 -3.01 11.74 11.16
N THR A 96 -4.05 11.99 11.96
CA THR A 96 -3.95 12.09 13.42
C THR A 96 -4.51 10.84 14.09
N ALA A 97 -4.14 10.59 15.34
CA ALA A 97 -4.67 9.48 16.13
C ALA A 97 -6.21 9.55 16.26
N GLN A 98 -6.79 10.75 16.34
CA GLN A 98 -8.24 10.92 16.40
C GLN A 98 -8.89 10.52 15.07
N TRP A 99 -8.34 11.00 13.95
CA TRP A 99 -8.86 10.64 12.63
C TRP A 99 -8.75 9.14 12.38
N HIS A 100 -7.60 8.53 12.73
CA HIS A 100 -7.43 7.08 12.65
C HIS A 100 -8.53 6.34 13.41
N ARG A 101 -8.81 6.71 14.67
CA ARG A 101 -9.87 6.07 15.46
C ARG A 101 -11.23 6.19 14.78
N THR A 102 -11.58 7.38 14.26
CA THR A 102 -12.86 7.58 13.56
C THR A 102 -13.00 6.63 12.37
N VAL A 103 -11.95 6.46 11.58
CA VAL A 103 -11.98 5.56 10.43
C VAL A 103 -11.97 4.09 10.85
N ALA A 104 -11.16 3.74 11.84
CA ALA A 104 -11.08 2.37 12.36
C ALA A 104 -12.40 1.94 13.02
N ASP A 105 -13.10 2.83 13.71
CA ASP A 105 -14.44 2.58 14.27
C ASP A 105 -15.49 2.32 13.18
N ALA A 106 -15.35 2.96 12.02
CA ALA A 106 -16.26 2.78 10.89
C ALA A 106 -15.98 1.52 10.07
N LEU A 107 -14.72 1.15 9.89
CA LEU A 107 -14.29 0.06 9.00
C LEU A 107 -13.94 -1.24 9.75
N GLY A 108 -13.53 -1.14 11.00
CA GLY A 108 -12.83 -2.17 11.75
C GLY A 108 -11.30 -2.08 11.55
N ASP A 109 -10.56 -2.36 12.61
CA ASP A 109 -9.10 -2.22 12.63
C ASP A 109 -8.39 -3.02 11.53
N LEU A 110 -8.81 -4.26 11.30
CA LEU A 110 -8.12 -5.14 10.34
C LEU A 110 -8.44 -4.77 8.88
N ALA A 111 -9.66 -4.29 8.61
CA ALA A 111 -10.00 -3.74 7.30
C ALA A 111 -9.20 -2.45 7.02
N TYR A 112 -9.01 -1.61 8.04
CA TYR A 112 -8.12 -0.45 7.95
C TYR A 112 -6.67 -0.85 7.65
N VAL A 113 -6.13 -1.87 8.34
CA VAL A 113 -4.76 -2.37 8.09
C VAL A 113 -4.61 -2.87 6.65
N GLU A 114 -5.58 -3.62 6.13
CA GLU A 114 -5.52 -4.07 4.74
C GLU A 114 -5.59 -2.89 3.76
N LEU A 115 -6.40 -1.87 4.05
CA LEU A 115 -6.47 -0.64 3.26
C LEU A 115 -5.12 0.10 3.21
N VAL A 116 -4.41 0.19 4.34
CA VAL A 116 -3.04 0.73 4.36
C VAL A 116 -2.13 -0.06 3.42
N GLY A 117 -2.21 -1.40 3.43
CA GLY A 117 -1.47 -2.26 2.50
C GLY A 117 -1.77 -1.94 1.03
N ILE A 118 -3.06 -1.75 0.67
CA ILE A 118 -3.48 -1.36 -0.69
C ILE A 118 -2.80 -0.04 -1.09
N VAL A 119 -2.88 0.98 -0.24
CA VAL A 119 -2.28 2.30 -0.52
C VAL A 119 -0.76 2.20 -0.66
N CYS A 120 -0.09 1.44 0.20
CA CYS A 120 1.36 1.23 0.13
C CYS A 120 1.79 0.55 -1.18
N VAL A 121 1.06 -0.48 -1.62
CA VAL A 121 1.35 -1.17 -2.90
C VAL A 121 1.15 -0.22 -4.08
N VAL A 122 0.05 0.54 -4.11
CA VAL A 122 -0.20 1.57 -5.13
C VAL A 122 0.95 2.57 -5.16
N ALA A 123 1.37 3.07 -3.99
CA ALA A 123 2.45 4.05 -3.88
C ALA A 123 3.77 3.48 -4.41
N ALA A 124 4.16 2.28 -3.98
CA ALA A 124 5.42 1.65 -4.38
C ALA A 124 5.51 1.45 -5.90
N VAL A 125 4.48 0.84 -6.48
CA VAL A 125 4.46 0.51 -7.92
C VAL A 125 4.37 1.77 -8.77
N THR A 126 3.44 2.67 -8.47
CA THR A 126 3.23 3.85 -9.31
C THR A 126 4.37 4.86 -9.21
N SER A 127 4.97 5.03 -8.02
CA SER A 127 6.11 5.94 -7.84
C SER A 127 7.32 5.49 -8.63
N LEU A 128 7.67 4.20 -8.59
CA LEU A 128 8.80 3.69 -9.38
C LEU A 128 8.56 3.90 -10.87
N ARG A 129 7.41 3.49 -11.38
CA ARG A 129 7.13 3.60 -12.81
C ARG A 129 7.17 5.05 -13.28
N ARG A 130 6.54 5.96 -12.53
CA ARG A 130 6.55 7.39 -12.88
C ARG A 130 7.94 8.01 -12.79
N SER A 131 8.75 7.64 -11.80
CA SER A 131 10.13 8.13 -11.68
C SER A 131 11.03 7.69 -12.84
N LEU A 132 10.70 6.56 -13.46
CA LEU A 132 11.38 6.05 -14.66
C LEU A 132 10.74 6.54 -15.98
N GLY A 133 9.71 7.37 -15.93
CA GLY A 133 8.97 7.82 -17.11
C GLY A 133 8.12 6.72 -17.78
N LEU A 134 7.82 5.65 -17.07
CA LEU A 134 7.07 4.51 -17.57
C LEU A 134 5.56 4.70 -17.33
N GLU A 135 4.76 4.15 -18.23
CA GLU A 135 3.32 4.11 -18.06
C GLU A 135 2.92 3.23 -16.87
N VAL A 136 1.97 3.71 -16.05
CA VAL A 136 1.35 2.90 -15.00
C VAL A 136 0.28 2.03 -15.64
N PRO A 137 0.34 0.69 -15.51
CA PRO A 137 -0.65 -0.19 -16.10
C PRO A 137 -2.04 0.08 -15.53
N ALA A 138 -3.07 -0.07 -16.36
CA ALA A 138 -4.44 -0.08 -15.86
C ALA A 138 -4.64 -1.23 -14.87
N LEU A 139 -5.47 -1.01 -13.85
CA LEU A 139 -5.93 -2.10 -13.00
C LEU A 139 -6.83 -3.03 -13.83
N ALA A 140 -6.54 -4.32 -13.78
CA ALA A 140 -7.36 -5.32 -14.47
C ALA A 140 -8.79 -5.37 -13.90
N ASP A 141 -9.70 -6.00 -14.64
CA ASP A 141 -11.03 -6.28 -14.13
C ASP A 141 -10.92 -7.24 -12.93
N PRO A 142 -11.50 -6.88 -11.77
CA PRO A 142 -11.54 -7.75 -10.62
C PRO A 142 -12.54 -8.88 -10.90
N GLY A 143 -12.26 -10.07 -10.45
CA GLY A 143 -13.30 -11.10 -10.41
C GLY A 143 -14.36 -10.76 -9.34
N ASP A 144 -15.41 -11.60 -9.28
CA ASP A 144 -16.48 -11.48 -8.29
C ASP A 144 -16.16 -12.18 -6.95
N ALA A 145 -14.88 -12.43 -6.69
CA ALA A 145 -14.45 -13.14 -5.50
C ALA A 145 -14.69 -12.27 -4.24
N PRO A 146 -15.47 -12.78 -3.27
CA PRO A 146 -15.72 -12.07 -2.02
C PRO A 146 -14.47 -12.06 -1.14
N ALA A 147 -14.46 -11.16 -0.15
CA ALA A 147 -13.46 -11.16 0.91
C ALA A 147 -13.45 -12.53 1.63
N THR A 148 -12.26 -13.05 1.89
CA THR A 148 -12.11 -14.41 2.46
C THR A 148 -12.57 -14.48 3.91
N ARG A 149 -12.52 -13.36 4.65
CA ARG A 149 -12.80 -13.26 6.09
C ARG A 149 -12.03 -14.30 6.91
N ALA A 150 -10.89 -14.75 6.39
CA ALA A 150 -10.05 -15.71 7.11
C ALA A 150 -9.58 -15.09 8.43
N GLU A 151 -9.68 -15.85 9.51
CA GLU A 151 -9.14 -15.42 10.81
C GLU A 151 -7.64 -15.22 10.67
N GLY A 152 -7.20 -14.03 11.05
CA GLY A 152 -5.78 -13.70 11.14
C GLY A 152 -5.14 -14.25 12.42
N PRO A 153 -3.83 -14.08 12.58
CA PRO A 153 -3.17 -14.39 13.84
C PRO A 153 -3.78 -13.58 14.98
N ALA A 154 -3.70 -14.11 16.21
CA ALA A 154 -4.09 -13.37 17.40
C ALA A 154 -3.35 -12.01 17.43
N THR A 155 -4.11 -10.93 17.54
CA THR A 155 -3.55 -9.59 17.56
C THR A 155 -3.23 -9.16 18.97
N ALA A 156 -2.05 -8.57 19.17
CA ALA A 156 -1.69 -7.90 20.41
C ALA A 156 -2.12 -6.42 20.33
N ALA A 157 -2.29 -5.79 21.49
CA ALA A 157 -2.46 -4.35 21.54
C ALA A 157 -1.23 -3.65 20.93
N ALA A 158 -1.46 -2.67 20.08
CA ALA A 158 -0.40 -1.87 19.51
C ALA A 158 0.35 -1.11 20.60
N LYS A 159 1.68 -1.20 20.60
CA LYS A 159 2.54 -0.49 21.56
C LYS A 159 3.00 0.85 20.98
N LEU A 160 3.55 0.83 19.76
CA LEU A 160 4.06 2.01 19.06
C LEU A 160 3.18 2.40 17.89
N ASN A 161 2.40 1.47 17.35
CA ASN A 161 1.49 1.69 16.23
C ASN A 161 0.07 1.95 16.74
N TRP A 162 -0.72 2.70 15.99
CA TRP A 162 -2.15 2.85 16.27
C TRP A 162 -2.98 1.64 15.84
N VAL A 163 -2.43 0.80 14.96
CA VAL A 163 -3.06 -0.41 14.43
C VAL A 163 -2.71 -1.64 15.26
N PRO A 164 -3.58 -2.65 15.35
CA PRO A 164 -3.24 -3.94 15.94
C PRO A 164 -2.11 -4.60 15.13
N VAL A 165 -1.28 -5.36 15.82
CA VAL A 165 -0.18 -6.14 15.23
C VAL A 165 -0.29 -7.59 15.68
N ALA A 166 0.15 -8.54 14.87
CA ALA A 166 0.34 -9.90 15.34
C ALA A 166 1.40 -9.88 16.45
N ALA A 167 1.30 -10.81 17.43
CA ALA A 167 2.16 -10.82 18.60
C ALA A 167 3.63 -10.52 18.23
N PRO A 168 4.14 -9.33 18.57
CA PRO A 168 5.45 -8.91 18.11
C PRO A 168 6.54 -9.69 18.83
N ALA A 169 7.59 -10.07 18.11
CA ALA A 169 8.82 -10.47 18.74
C ALA A 169 9.47 -9.25 19.41
N ASP A 170 10.05 -9.45 20.61
CA ASP A 170 10.79 -8.38 21.27
C ASP A 170 11.94 -7.91 20.37
N GLY A 171 12.10 -6.59 20.26
CA GLY A 171 13.14 -5.97 19.45
C GLY A 171 12.83 -5.79 17.97
N THR A 172 11.67 -6.22 17.48
CA THR A 172 11.25 -5.98 16.09
C THR A 172 10.84 -4.53 15.90
N ALA A 173 11.35 -3.88 14.85
CA ALA A 173 11.00 -2.51 14.52
C ALA A 173 9.49 -2.34 14.24
N ALA A 174 8.92 -1.20 14.64
CA ALA A 174 7.48 -0.96 14.50
C ALA A 174 7.00 -1.01 13.05
N VAL A 175 7.82 -0.56 12.09
CA VAL A 175 7.51 -0.61 10.67
C VAL A 175 7.35 -2.04 10.15
N VAL A 176 8.15 -2.98 10.65
CA VAL A 176 8.08 -4.41 10.28
C VAL A 176 6.79 -5.03 10.83
N GLN A 177 6.28 -4.53 11.95
CA GLN A 177 5.08 -5.05 12.58
C GLN A 177 3.77 -4.51 11.98
N ALA A 178 3.83 -3.38 11.24
CA ALA A 178 2.67 -2.55 10.94
C ALA A 178 1.51 -3.26 10.22
N LEU A 179 1.77 -4.22 9.34
CA LEU A 179 0.73 -4.95 8.58
C LEU A 179 0.56 -6.41 9.04
N THR A 180 1.28 -6.85 10.05
CA THR A 180 1.34 -8.27 10.44
C THR A 180 -0.01 -8.85 10.89
N ALA A 181 -0.94 -8.00 11.35
CA ALA A 181 -2.30 -8.44 11.70
C ALA A 181 -3.12 -8.88 10.48
N VAL A 182 -2.71 -8.52 9.26
CA VAL A 182 -3.31 -8.97 8.00
C VAL A 182 -2.20 -9.59 7.13
N PRO A 183 -1.92 -10.89 7.29
CA PRO A 183 -0.76 -11.55 6.66
C PRO A 183 -0.71 -11.43 5.14
N ASP A 184 -1.87 -11.34 4.48
CA ASP A 184 -1.94 -11.16 3.03
C ASP A 184 -1.40 -9.79 2.59
N ALA A 185 -1.82 -8.71 3.26
CA ALA A 185 -1.33 -7.37 3.01
C ALA A 185 0.16 -7.21 3.40
N ASN A 186 0.56 -7.82 4.52
CA ASN A 186 1.95 -7.84 4.96
C ASN A 186 2.85 -8.49 3.90
N ARG A 187 2.47 -9.66 3.38
CA ARG A 187 3.21 -10.38 2.35
C ARG A 187 3.32 -9.57 1.06
N ALA A 188 2.23 -8.93 0.62
CA ALA A 188 2.23 -8.11 -0.59
C ALA A 188 3.23 -6.94 -0.50
N LEU A 189 3.29 -6.27 0.66
CA LEU A 189 4.24 -5.16 0.87
C LEU A 189 5.68 -5.66 0.95
N TRP A 190 5.95 -6.70 1.75
CA TRP A 190 7.33 -7.18 1.95
C TRP A 190 7.91 -7.83 0.72
N SER A 191 7.10 -8.52 -0.11
CA SER A 191 7.57 -9.01 -1.42
C SER A 191 8.06 -7.87 -2.34
N LEU A 192 7.52 -6.67 -2.21
CA LEU A 192 8.04 -5.48 -2.90
C LEU A 192 9.30 -4.94 -2.22
N ALA A 193 9.29 -4.83 -0.91
CA ALA A 193 10.40 -4.28 -0.13
C ALA A 193 11.69 -5.07 -0.35
N ASP A 194 11.62 -6.40 -0.36
CA ASP A 194 12.76 -7.30 -0.56
C ASP A 194 13.50 -7.05 -1.88
N VAL A 195 12.77 -6.76 -2.94
CA VAL A 195 13.37 -6.52 -4.26
C VAL A 195 13.62 -5.04 -4.55
N GLN A 196 12.87 -4.15 -3.91
CA GLN A 196 12.93 -2.71 -4.17
C GLN A 196 13.88 -1.97 -3.24
N TYR A 197 14.03 -2.44 -2.01
CA TYR A 197 14.88 -1.83 -0.99
C TYR A 197 15.92 -2.84 -0.48
N ILE A 198 15.76 -3.41 0.70
CA ILE A 198 16.69 -4.33 1.34
C ILE A 198 15.90 -5.56 1.77
N PRO A 199 16.36 -6.79 1.46
CA PRO A 199 15.77 -8.00 2.01
C PRO A 199 15.79 -7.99 3.54
N ASP A 200 14.75 -8.52 4.17
CA ASP A 200 14.61 -8.50 5.63
C ASP A 200 15.81 -9.11 6.35
N GLU A 201 16.31 -10.24 5.85
CA GLU A 201 17.49 -10.94 6.37
C GLU A 201 18.81 -10.12 6.27
N GLU A 202 18.88 -9.21 5.30
CA GLU A 202 20.06 -8.37 5.04
C GLU A 202 19.97 -6.99 5.75
N MET A 203 18.85 -6.69 6.37
CA MET A 203 18.61 -5.40 6.99
C MET A 203 19.62 -5.07 8.07
N VAL A 204 20.12 -6.07 8.76
CA VAL A 204 21.10 -5.91 9.86
C VAL A 204 22.55 -5.86 9.41
N ASP A 205 22.88 -6.23 8.17
CA ASP A 205 24.25 -6.10 7.65
C ASP A 205 24.51 -4.70 7.08
N PRO A 206 25.30 -3.86 7.76
CA PRO A 206 25.59 -2.50 7.29
C PRO A 206 26.48 -2.45 6.04
N ARG A 207 27.01 -3.59 5.60
CA ARG A 207 27.86 -3.70 4.40
C ARG A 207 27.08 -4.18 3.20
N TRP A 208 25.89 -4.72 3.39
CA TRP A 208 25.08 -5.18 2.28
C TRP A 208 24.71 -4.04 1.33
N THR A 209 24.80 -4.29 0.05
CA THR A 209 24.50 -3.28 -0.98
C THR A 209 23.68 -3.89 -2.10
N ARG A 210 22.91 -3.06 -2.79
CA ARG A 210 22.24 -3.43 -4.02
C ARG A 210 22.81 -2.65 -5.20
N GLY A 211 23.39 -3.37 -6.14
CA GLY A 211 23.98 -2.77 -7.34
C GLY A 211 25.21 -1.89 -7.02
N THR A 212 25.23 -0.67 -7.50
CA THR A 212 26.39 0.23 -7.40
C THR A 212 26.37 1.18 -6.20
N LEU A 213 25.23 1.26 -5.49
CA LEU A 213 25.09 2.13 -4.32
C LEU A 213 25.64 1.41 -3.08
N SER A 214 26.47 2.09 -2.31
CA SER A 214 26.84 1.64 -0.97
C SER A 214 25.67 1.73 0.00
N ARG A 215 25.74 1.02 1.13
CA ARG A 215 24.67 1.09 2.14
C ARG A 215 24.40 2.51 2.62
N PRO A 216 25.37 3.36 2.96
CA PRO A 216 25.11 4.74 3.33
C PRO A 216 24.41 5.57 2.26
N GLU A 217 24.72 5.34 0.97
CA GLU A 217 24.04 6.02 -0.14
C GLU A 217 22.58 5.57 -0.26
N MET A 218 22.30 4.28 -0.08
CA MET A 218 20.93 3.75 -0.06
C MET A 218 20.13 4.37 1.09
N GLU A 219 20.70 4.44 2.29
CA GLU A 219 20.06 5.05 3.45
C GLU A 219 19.85 6.56 3.26
N LEU A 220 20.78 7.26 2.62
CA LEU A 220 20.60 8.68 2.30
C LEU A 220 19.41 8.92 1.37
N VAL A 221 19.21 8.05 0.38
CA VAL A 221 18.02 8.09 -0.50
C VAL A 221 16.75 7.83 0.30
N ALA A 222 16.73 6.81 1.16
CA ALA A 222 15.57 6.46 2.00
C ALA A 222 15.19 7.61 2.94
N VAL A 223 16.19 8.21 3.62
CA VAL A 223 15.98 9.37 4.51
C VAL A 223 15.45 10.58 3.73
N SER A 224 15.97 10.83 2.53
CA SER A 224 15.51 11.94 1.69
C SER A 224 14.06 11.78 1.29
N VAL A 225 13.61 10.56 0.96
CA VAL A 225 12.21 10.24 0.67
C VAL A 225 11.35 10.42 1.92
N SER A 226 11.80 9.92 3.07
CA SER A 226 11.06 10.05 4.34
C SER A 226 10.90 11.52 4.73
N ALA A 227 11.97 12.32 4.63
CA ALA A 227 11.91 13.76 4.92
C ALA A 227 10.95 14.50 3.96
N GLY A 228 10.98 14.18 2.68
CA GLY A 228 10.08 14.77 1.67
C GLY A 228 8.60 14.35 1.85
N ARG A 229 8.34 13.31 2.63
CA ARG A 229 7.00 12.83 3.00
C ARG A 229 6.60 13.19 4.42
N GLU A 230 7.39 13.98 5.12
CA GLU A 230 7.16 14.36 6.53
C GLU A 230 6.98 13.13 7.44
N CYS A 231 7.70 12.07 7.16
CA CYS A 231 7.67 10.84 7.97
C CYS A 231 8.46 11.05 9.27
N HIS A 232 7.80 10.83 10.40
CA HIS A 232 8.41 10.96 11.73
C HIS A 232 9.14 9.71 12.23
N TYR A 233 9.08 8.64 11.46
CA TYR A 233 9.66 7.36 11.82
C TYR A 233 11.08 7.17 11.31
#